data_5f88edf0bc966be13b05d5b2fad1eb72
#
_entry.id   5f88edf0bc966be13b05d5b2fad1eb72
#
_cell.length_a   1.000
_cell.length_b   1.000
_cell.length_c   1.000
_cell.angle_alpha   90.00
_cell.angle_beta   90.00
_cell.angle_gamma   90.00
#
_symmetry.space_group_name_H-M   'P 1'
#
loop_
_entity.id
_entity.type
_entity.pdbx_description
1 polymer ?
#
loop_
_entity_poly.entity_id
_entity_poly.type
_entity_poly.pdbx_seq_one_letter_code
_entity_poly.pdbx_strand_id
1 'polypeptide(L)'
;MSEQQLLKFTEKLLRYVGYIIKVIVFYLYIYYILSLFPDTRQYSNQLLNYIVTPLQLGFTSVVAYLPNLLIICLILLCCNYILKFFKMIFTGIEKGKFNFEGFYPEWSYPTYQIVKFLIFAMTLVFIYPYMPGANSPIFQGVSVLVGLLFSFGSTSAIANIIAGISLTYTRAFA
;
A
#
# COMPACT_ATOMS: atom_id res chain seq x y z
N MET A 1 0.60 9.54 26.26
CA MET A 1 2.07 9.68 26.32
C MET A 1 2.38 10.76 27.35
N SER A 2 3.16 10.48 28.39
CA SER A 2 3.48 11.48 29.41
C SER A 2 4.44 12.55 28.83
N GLU A 3 4.32 13.79 29.32
CA GLU A 3 5.20 14.91 28.87
C GLU A 3 6.68 14.55 28.95
N GLN A 4 7.08 13.79 29.97
CA GLN A 4 8.46 13.31 30.14
C GLN A 4 8.92 12.34 29.05
N GLN A 5 8.01 11.56 28.44
CA GLN A 5 8.34 10.68 27.30
C GLN A 5 8.52 11.49 26.01
N LEU A 6 7.74 12.55 25.84
CA LEU A 6 7.88 13.47 24.70
C LEU A 6 9.21 14.23 24.79
N LEU A 7 9.57 14.76 25.95
CA LEU A 7 10.84 15.46 26.16
C LEU A 7 12.05 14.57 25.90
N LYS A 8 12.06 13.34 26.41
CA LYS A 8 13.14 12.37 26.13
C LYS A 8 13.22 11.96 24.65
N PHE A 9 12.07 11.90 23.97
CA PHE A 9 12.02 11.60 22.53
C PHE A 9 12.57 12.77 21.70
N THR A 10 12.20 14.01 22.03
CA THR A 10 12.71 15.21 21.36
C THR A 10 14.22 15.41 21.60
N GLU A 11 14.74 15.17 22.80
CA GLU A 11 16.16 15.21 23.07
C GLU A 11 16.95 14.17 22.26
N LYS A 12 16.43 12.94 22.16
CA LYS A 12 17.05 11.91 21.33
C LYS A 12 17.05 12.31 19.85
N LEU A 13 15.92 12.81 19.35
CA LEU A 13 15.83 13.29 17.95
C LEU A 13 16.83 14.41 17.67
N LEU A 14 16.90 15.41 18.55
CA LEU A 14 17.87 16.53 18.42
C LEU A 14 19.31 16.03 18.42
N ARG A 15 19.63 15.03 19.23
CA ARG A 15 20.97 14.43 19.26
C ARG A 15 21.29 13.69 17.95
N TYR A 16 20.34 12.94 17.40
CA TYR A 16 20.54 12.27 16.11
C TYR A 16 20.66 13.27 14.95
N VAL A 17 19.82 14.31 14.93
CA VAL A 17 19.93 15.40 13.95
C VAL A 17 21.29 16.10 14.05
N GLY A 18 21.74 16.40 15.28
CA GLY A 18 23.07 16.98 15.50
C GLY A 18 24.22 16.08 15.03
N TYR A 19 24.08 14.75 15.16
CA TYR A 19 25.07 13.81 14.66
C TYR A 19 25.09 13.78 13.12
N ILE A 20 23.91 13.75 12.49
CA ILE A 20 23.77 13.79 11.01
C ILE A 20 24.39 15.09 10.47
N ILE A 21 24.12 16.23 11.09
CA ILE A 21 24.70 17.52 10.68
C ILE A 21 26.24 17.48 10.75
N LYS A 22 26.80 16.92 11.83
CA LYS A 22 28.28 16.79 11.98
C LYS A 22 28.88 15.93 10.87
N VAL A 23 28.22 14.81 10.51
CA VAL A 23 28.67 13.94 9.42
C VAL A 23 28.61 14.67 8.08
N ILE A 24 27.55 15.42 7.81
CA ILE A 24 27.40 16.22 6.58
C ILE A 24 28.50 17.30 6.51
N VAL A 25 28.72 18.04 7.59
CA VAL A 25 29.76 19.08 7.64
C VAL A 25 31.14 18.47 7.42
N PHE A 26 31.45 17.33 8.05
CA PHE A 26 32.72 16.61 7.85
C PHE A 26 32.88 16.14 6.40
N TYR A 27 31.82 15.65 5.79
CA TYR A 27 31.84 15.25 4.38
C TYR A 27 32.09 16.44 3.44
N LEU A 28 31.39 17.57 3.65
CA LEU A 28 31.60 18.80 2.89
C LEU A 28 33.01 19.37 3.08
N TYR A 29 33.59 19.21 4.28
CA TYR A 29 34.99 19.62 4.56
C TYR A 29 35.96 18.79 3.74
N ILE A 30 35.84 17.47 3.70
CA ILE A 30 36.66 16.59 2.86
C ILE A 30 36.49 16.95 1.39
N TYR A 31 35.28 17.15 0.92
CA TYR A 31 35.01 17.59 -0.44
C TYR A 31 35.74 18.88 -0.79
N TYR A 32 35.67 19.88 0.10
CA TYR A 32 36.30 21.17 -0.10
C TYR A 32 37.82 21.05 -0.19
N ILE A 33 38.47 20.30 0.71
CA ILE A 33 39.92 20.06 0.67
C ILE A 33 40.34 19.39 -0.64
N LEU A 34 39.64 18.32 -1.06
CA LEU A 34 39.95 17.60 -2.29
C LEU A 34 39.73 18.45 -3.54
N SER A 35 38.84 19.44 -3.50
CA SER A 35 38.57 20.35 -4.61
C SER A 35 39.63 21.42 -4.82
N LEU A 36 40.47 21.71 -3.79
CA LEU A 36 41.52 22.72 -3.82
C LEU A 36 42.74 22.28 -4.66
N PHE A 37 43.01 20.97 -4.76
CA PHE A 37 44.16 20.45 -5.48
C PHE A 37 43.73 19.90 -6.86
N PRO A 38 44.41 20.29 -7.97
CA PRO A 38 44.09 19.85 -9.31
C PRO A 38 44.09 18.32 -9.46
N ASP A 39 45.05 17.64 -8.83
CA ASP A 39 45.22 16.19 -8.92
C ASP A 39 44.14 15.39 -8.20
N THR A 40 43.51 15.96 -7.17
CA THR A 40 42.45 15.31 -6.40
C THR A 40 41.01 15.76 -6.77
N ARG A 41 40.91 16.72 -7.67
CA ARG A 41 39.62 17.28 -8.12
C ARG A 41 38.69 16.24 -8.74
N GLN A 42 39.26 15.22 -9.40
CA GLN A 42 38.48 14.10 -9.94
C GLN A 42 37.81 13.30 -8.83
N TYR A 43 38.49 13.04 -7.74
CA TYR A 43 37.91 12.32 -6.57
C TYR A 43 36.87 13.17 -5.84
N SER A 44 37.06 14.48 -5.75
CA SER A 44 36.08 15.41 -5.22
C SER A 44 34.74 15.34 -5.99
N ASN A 45 34.78 15.36 -7.32
CA ASN A 45 33.60 15.25 -8.16
C ASN A 45 32.91 13.89 -8.01
N GLN A 46 33.67 12.81 -7.87
CA GLN A 46 33.11 11.48 -7.59
C GLN A 46 32.40 11.44 -6.23
N LEU A 47 33.00 12.01 -5.18
CA LEU A 47 32.35 12.11 -3.86
C LEU A 47 31.03 12.87 -3.95
N LEU A 48 30.98 14.02 -4.61
CA LEU A 48 29.70 14.74 -4.82
C LEU A 48 28.67 13.89 -5.52
N ASN A 49 29.07 13.19 -6.59
CA ASN A 49 28.15 12.35 -7.35
C ASN A 49 27.57 11.19 -6.51
N TYR A 50 28.32 10.64 -5.55
CA TYR A 50 27.81 9.61 -4.65
C TYR A 50 26.64 10.08 -3.78
N ILE A 51 26.51 11.37 -3.50
CA ILE A 51 25.36 11.93 -2.75
C ILE A 51 24.33 12.54 -3.70
N VAL A 52 24.76 13.35 -4.65
CA VAL A 52 23.85 14.10 -5.54
C VAL A 52 23.09 13.16 -6.46
N THR A 53 23.75 12.14 -7.02
CA THR A 53 23.10 11.20 -7.93
C THR A 53 21.94 10.41 -7.28
N PRO A 54 22.11 9.77 -6.10
CA PRO A 54 20.99 9.11 -5.44
C PRO A 54 19.87 10.07 -5.04
N LEU A 55 20.18 11.29 -4.62
CA LEU A 55 19.18 12.30 -4.28
C LEU A 55 18.37 12.74 -5.51
N GLN A 56 19.06 13.01 -6.62
CA GLN A 56 18.39 13.34 -7.89
C GLN A 56 17.56 12.18 -8.39
N LEU A 57 18.08 10.95 -8.38
CA LEU A 57 17.34 9.76 -8.77
C LEU A 57 16.15 9.53 -7.86
N GLY A 58 16.29 9.73 -6.55
CA GLY A 58 15.19 9.64 -5.60
C GLY A 58 14.10 10.66 -5.90
N PHE A 59 14.47 11.93 -6.09
CA PHE A 59 13.52 12.99 -6.39
C PHE A 59 12.81 12.78 -7.75
N THR A 60 13.58 12.50 -8.79
CA THR A 60 13.01 12.20 -10.12
C THR A 60 12.10 10.96 -10.10
N SER A 61 12.45 9.93 -9.33
CA SER A 61 11.62 8.73 -9.17
C SER A 61 10.29 9.05 -8.49
N VAL A 62 10.29 9.90 -7.45
CA VAL A 62 9.06 10.35 -6.78
C VAL A 62 8.18 11.14 -7.74
N VAL A 63 8.76 12.09 -8.47
CA VAL A 63 8.02 12.88 -9.46
C VAL A 63 7.48 12.01 -10.59
N ALA A 64 8.29 11.08 -11.11
CA ALA A 64 7.88 10.14 -12.14
C ALA A 64 6.78 9.16 -11.67
N TYR A 65 6.67 8.94 -10.35
CA TYR A 65 5.63 8.08 -9.78
C TYR A 65 4.28 8.79 -9.60
N LEU A 66 4.23 10.12 -9.61
CA LEU A 66 3.00 10.90 -9.44
C LEU A 66 1.85 10.47 -10.38
N PRO A 67 2.08 10.22 -11.69
CA PRO A 67 1.02 9.74 -12.57
C PRO A 67 0.44 8.39 -12.12
N ASN A 68 1.28 7.45 -11.69
CA ASN A 68 0.84 6.16 -11.18
C ASN A 68 0.01 6.31 -9.90
N LEU A 69 0.42 7.20 -9.01
CA LEU A 69 -0.32 7.51 -7.80
C LEU A 69 -1.71 8.11 -8.11
N LEU A 70 -1.82 8.97 -9.10
CA LEU A 70 -3.11 9.49 -9.57
C LEU A 70 -4.01 8.37 -10.10
N ILE A 71 -3.46 7.42 -10.87
CA ILE A 71 -4.21 6.25 -11.36
C ILE A 71 -4.69 5.38 -10.20
N ILE A 72 -3.83 5.12 -9.20
CA ILE A 72 -4.21 4.38 -7.99
C ILE A 72 -5.36 5.08 -7.27
N CYS A 73 -5.26 6.40 -7.07
CA CYS A 73 -6.33 7.19 -6.46
C CYS A 73 -7.64 7.09 -7.26
N LEU A 74 -7.57 7.14 -8.59
CA LEU A 74 -8.73 7.00 -9.46
C LEU A 74 -9.38 5.62 -9.31
N ILE A 75 -8.58 4.54 -9.31
CA ILE A 75 -9.07 3.17 -9.11
C ILE A 75 -9.76 3.06 -7.76
N LEU A 76 -9.18 3.58 -6.68
CA LEU A 76 -9.76 3.56 -5.35
C LEU A 76 -11.08 4.36 -5.26
N LEU A 77 -11.14 5.52 -5.93
CA LEU A 77 -12.36 6.31 -6.02
C LEU A 77 -13.45 5.53 -6.77
N CYS A 78 -13.15 4.97 -7.94
CA CYS A 78 -14.09 4.15 -8.72
C CYS A 78 -14.58 2.96 -7.88
N CYS A 79 -13.68 2.24 -7.23
CA CYS A 79 -14.02 1.13 -6.33
C CYS A 79 -14.98 1.56 -5.22
N ASN A 80 -14.71 2.70 -4.57
CA ASN A 80 -15.56 3.22 -3.51
C ASN A 80 -16.97 3.58 -4.03
N TYR A 81 -17.08 4.17 -5.22
CA TYR A 81 -18.40 4.42 -5.84
C TYR A 81 -19.13 3.14 -6.20
N ILE A 82 -18.44 2.15 -6.76
CA ILE A 82 -19.01 0.83 -7.07
C ILE A 82 -19.51 0.16 -5.78
N LEU A 83 -18.73 0.17 -4.71
CA LEU A 83 -19.15 -0.38 -3.41
C LEU A 83 -20.36 0.33 -2.83
N LYS A 84 -20.44 1.67 -2.93
CA LYS A 84 -21.61 2.45 -2.50
C LYS A 84 -22.85 2.09 -3.32
N PHE A 85 -22.69 1.92 -4.62
CA PHE A 85 -23.77 1.52 -5.52
C PHE A 85 -24.31 0.14 -5.14
N PHE A 86 -23.48 -0.87 -4.99
CA PHE A 86 -23.92 -2.21 -4.55
C PHE A 86 -24.55 -2.17 -3.16
N LYS A 87 -23.95 -1.43 -2.22
CA LYS A 87 -24.52 -1.26 -0.88
C LYS A 87 -25.93 -0.67 -0.94
N MET A 88 -26.18 0.31 -1.80
CA MET A 88 -27.49 0.92 -1.96
C MET A 88 -28.52 -0.09 -2.49
N ILE A 89 -28.14 -0.91 -3.48
CA ILE A 89 -29.01 -1.96 -4.04
C ILE A 89 -29.35 -2.99 -2.96
N PHE A 90 -28.35 -3.59 -2.31
CA PHE A 90 -28.57 -4.64 -1.32
C PHE A 90 -29.32 -4.14 -0.09
N THR A 91 -29.06 -2.91 0.37
CA THR A 91 -29.83 -2.30 1.45
C THR A 91 -31.27 -2.00 1.01
N GLY A 92 -31.50 -1.69 -0.25
CA GLY A 92 -32.84 -1.51 -0.82
C GLY A 92 -33.65 -2.81 -0.84
N ILE A 93 -32.99 -3.94 -1.16
CA ILE A 93 -33.60 -5.28 -1.12
C ILE A 93 -33.94 -5.69 0.32
N GLU A 94 -32.97 -5.51 1.25
CA GLU A 94 -33.15 -5.81 2.67
C GLU A 94 -34.34 -5.06 3.28
N LYS A 95 -34.57 -3.82 2.87
CA LYS A 95 -35.69 -2.97 3.31
C LYS A 95 -36.99 -3.20 2.52
N GLY A 96 -37.02 -4.18 1.62
CA GLY A 96 -38.20 -4.50 0.81
C GLY A 96 -38.58 -3.43 -0.24
N LYS A 97 -37.66 -2.49 -0.56
CA LYS A 97 -37.88 -1.47 -1.61
C LYS A 97 -37.75 -2.05 -3.01
N PHE A 98 -36.96 -3.07 -3.18
CA PHE A 98 -36.77 -3.82 -4.41
C PHE A 98 -37.07 -5.29 -4.15
N ASN A 99 -38.05 -5.84 -4.86
CA ASN A 99 -38.37 -7.26 -4.83
C ASN A 99 -37.88 -7.91 -6.12
N PHE A 100 -37.00 -8.88 -5.97
CA PHE A 100 -36.58 -9.74 -7.06
C PHE A 100 -37.16 -11.13 -6.83
N GLU A 101 -37.90 -11.65 -7.81
CA GLU A 101 -38.39 -13.01 -7.74
C GLU A 101 -37.26 -14.02 -7.57
N GLY A 102 -37.34 -14.85 -6.53
CA GLY A 102 -36.32 -15.84 -6.21
C GLY A 102 -35.18 -15.35 -5.33
N PHE A 103 -35.09 -14.05 -4.95
CA PHE A 103 -34.10 -13.53 -4.04
C PHE A 103 -34.72 -13.06 -2.72
N TYR A 104 -34.33 -13.70 -1.63
CA TYR A 104 -34.88 -13.37 -0.30
C TYR A 104 -34.14 -12.22 0.36
N PRO A 105 -34.82 -11.29 1.06
CA PRO A 105 -34.23 -10.15 1.74
C PRO A 105 -33.11 -10.54 2.71
N GLU A 106 -33.21 -11.70 3.36
CA GLU A 106 -32.24 -12.25 4.32
C GLU A 106 -30.86 -12.54 3.67
N TRP A 107 -30.86 -12.84 2.36
CA TRP A 107 -29.62 -13.10 1.61
C TRP A 107 -28.89 -11.83 1.19
N SER A 108 -29.51 -10.68 1.33
CA SER A 108 -28.97 -9.40 0.88
C SER A 108 -27.65 -9.08 1.56
N TYR A 109 -27.59 -9.17 2.88
CA TYR A 109 -26.37 -8.87 3.64
C TYR A 109 -25.21 -9.84 3.35
N PRO A 110 -25.37 -11.17 3.40
CA PRO A 110 -24.30 -12.10 3.04
C PRO A 110 -23.80 -11.91 1.61
N THR A 111 -24.70 -11.73 0.66
CA THR A 111 -24.36 -11.51 -0.75
C THR A 111 -23.54 -10.21 -0.91
N TYR A 112 -23.93 -9.13 -0.23
CA TYR A 112 -23.18 -7.89 -0.24
C TYR A 112 -21.74 -8.08 0.31
N GLN A 113 -21.56 -8.88 1.37
CA GLN A 113 -20.22 -9.16 1.91
C GLN A 113 -19.34 -9.90 0.92
N ILE A 114 -19.90 -10.87 0.19
CA ILE A 114 -19.20 -11.60 -0.87
C ILE A 114 -18.80 -10.64 -1.99
N VAL A 115 -19.72 -9.82 -2.49
CA VAL A 115 -19.48 -8.84 -3.55
C VAL A 115 -18.42 -7.83 -3.11
N LYS A 116 -18.50 -7.34 -1.88
CA LYS A 116 -17.51 -6.44 -1.30
C LYS A 116 -16.10 -7.05 -1.29
N PHE A 117 -15.99 -8.32 -0.88
CA PHE A 117 -14.72 -9.04 -0.87
C PHE A 117 -14.16 -9.21 -2.29
N LEU A 118 -15.00 -9.59 -3.26
CA LEU A 118 -14.58 -9.73 -4.66
C LEU A 118 -14.12 -8.39 -5.26
N ILE A 119 -14.86 -7.30 -5.03
CA ILE A 119 -14.47 -5.97 -5.50
C ILE A 119 -13.13 -5.55 -4.87
N PHE A 120 -12.93 -5.82 -3.58
CA PHE A 120 -11.65 -5.54 -2.91
C PHE A 120 -10.50 -6.33 -3.53
N ALA A 121 -10.68 -7.63 -3.75
CA ALA A 121 -9.67 -8.49 -4.39
C ALA A 121 -9.32 -8.00 -5.81
N MET A 122 -10.34 -7.68 -6.62
CA MET A 122 -10.14 -7.10 -7.97
C MET A 122 -9.42 -5.76 -7.91
N THR A 123 -9.74 -4.91 -6.93
CA THR A 123 -9.07 -3.62 -6.75
C THR A 123 -7.57 -3.79 -6.51
N LEU A 124 -7.16 -4.77 -5.69
CA LEU A 124 -5.75 -5.08 -5.46
C LEU A 124 -5.05 -5.50 -6.76
N VAL A 125 -5.70 -6.34 -7.58
CA VAL A 125 -5.17 -6.77 -8.88
C VAL A 125 -4.99 -5.58 -9.83
N PHE A 126 -5.96 -4.64 -9.87
CA PHE A 126 -5.87 -3.45 -10.73
C PHE A 126 -4.82 -2.44 -10.26
N ILE A 127 -4.59 -2.33 -8.96
CA ILE A 127 -3.56 -1.43 -8.40
C ILE A 127 -2.15 -1.99 -8.60
N TYR A 128 -1.99 -3.32 -8.62
CA TYR A 128 -0.70 -3.99 -8.65
C TYR A 128 0.28 -3.45 -9.70
N PRO A 129 -0.08 -3.27 -10.99
CA PRO A 129 0.83 -2.76 -12.02
C PRO A 129 1.37 -1.35 -11.77
N TYR A 130 0.63 -0.56 -11.00
CA TYR A 130 0.97 0.84 -10.68
C TYR A 130 1.78 0.98 -9.38
N MET A 131 2.07 -0.13 -8.68
CA MET A 131 2.89 -0.09 -7.46
C MET A 131 4.38 0.11 -7.81
N PRO A 132 5.12 0.87 -6.99
CA PRO A 132 6.55 1.06 -7.20
C PRO A 132 7.27 -0.29 -7.09
N GLY A 133 8.05 -0.62 -8.12
CA GLY A 133 8.80 -1.89 -8.15
C GLY A 133 8.00 -3.13 -8.57
N ALA A 134 6.72 -3.01 -8.97
CA ALA A 134 5.89 -4.15 -9.41
C ALA A 134 6.54 -4.99 -10.53
N ASN A 135 7.31 -4.33 -11.41
CA ASN A 135 8.01 -4.99 -12.50
C ASN A 135 9.38 -5.58 -12.10
N SER A 136 9.83 -5.40 -10.86
CA SER A 136 11.10 -5.98 -10.41
C SER A 136 10.96 -7.49 -10.18
N PRO A 137 11.96 -8.31 -10.59
CA PRO A 137 11.93 -9.77 -10.36
C PRO A 137 11.80 -10.14 -8.89
N ILE A 138 12.39 -9.34 -8.00
CA ILE A 138 12.32 -9.53 -6.54
C ILE A 138 10.88 -9.34 -6.05
N PHE A 139 10.22 -8.27 -6.46
CA PHE A 139 8.84 -7.99 -6.07
C PHE A 139 7.87 -9.06 -6.58
N GLN A 140 8.06 -9.51 -7.82
CA GLN A 140 7.27 -10.61 -8.40
C GLN A 140 7.48 -11.90 -7.64
N GLY A 141 8.72 -12.28 -7.33
CA GLY A 141 9.03 -13.48 -6.56
C GLY A 141 8.41 -13.46 -5.15
N VAL A 142 8.53 -12.32 -4.44
CA VAL A 142 7.91 -12.14 -3.11
C VAL A 142 6.39 -12.21 -3.21
N SER A 143 5.79 -11.60 -4.24
CA SER A 143 4.33 -11.62 -4.44
C SER A 143 3.80 -13.04 -4.67
N VAL A 144 4.51 -13.85 -5.47
CA VAL A 144 4.17 -15.27 -5.67
C VAL A 144 4.29 -16.05 -4.36
N LEU A 145 5.37 -15.85 -3.60
CA LEU A 145 5.57 -16.52 -2.32
C LEU A 145 4.45 -16.17 -1.33
N VAL A 146 4.12 -14.88 -1.19
CA VAL A 146 3.02 -14.43 -0.32
C VAL A 146 1.69 -15.01 -0.78
N GLY A 147 1.43 -15.06 -2.09
CA GLY A 147 0.24 -15.69 -2.67
C GLY A 147 0.11 -17.16 -2.31
N LEU A 148 1.20 -17.93 -2.42
CA LEU A 148 1.23 -19.34 -2.04
C LEU A 148 1.00 -19.54 -0.53
N LEU A 149 1.69 -18.77 0.31
CA LEU A 149 1.50 -18.82 1.78
C LEU A 149 0.06 -18.49 2.17
N PHE A 150 -0.52 -17.46 1.53
CA PHE A 150 -1.92 -17.10 1.74
C PHE A 150 -2.87 -18.20 1.29
N SER A 151 -2.62 -18.81 0.12
CA SER A 151 -3.43 -19.92 -0.42
C SER A 151 -3.45 -21.12 0.53
N PHE A 152 -2.28 -21.58 0.99
CA PHE A 152 -2.20 -22.69 1.93
C PHE A 152 -2.76 -22.35 3.31
N GLY A 153 -2.48 -21.15 3.82
CA GLY A 153 -2.97 -20.72 5.14
C GLY A 153 -4.48 -20.47 5.19
N SER A 154 -5.09 -20.11 4.06
CA SER A 154 -6.51 -19.73 4.02
C SER A 154 -7.47 -20.90 3.79
N THR A 155 -6.99 -22.12 3.51
CA THR A 155 -7.82 -23.26 3.11
C THR A 155 -8.96 -23.53 4.12
N SER A 156 -8.66 -23.57 5.41
CA SER A 156 -9.65 -23.80 6.46
C SER A 156 -10.66 -22.63 6.60
N ALA A 157 -10.16 -21.38 6.50
CA ALA A 157 -11.00 -20.21 6.55
C ALA A 157 -11.98 -20.15 5.38
N ILE A 158 -11.51 -20.47 4.16
CA ILE A 158 -12.33 -20.52 2.95
C ILE A 158 -13.39 -21.63 3.08
N ALA A 159 -13.02 -22.81 3.57
CA ALA A 159 -13.96 -23.90 3.79
C ALA A 159 -15.09 -23.49 4.76
N ASN A 160 -14.77 -22.82 5.87
CA ASN A 160 -15.76 -22.32 6.82
C ASN A 160 -16.66 -21.25 6.23
N ILE A 161 -16.11 -20.34 5.40
CA ILE A 161 -16.89 -19.32 4.69
C ILE A 161 -17.87 -19.99 3.72
N ILE A 162 -17.41 -20.95 2.93
CA ILE A 162 -18.27 -21.69 1.97
C ILE A 162 -19.37 -22.45 2.71
N ALA A 163 -19.04 -23.12 3.82
CA ALA A 163 -20.06 -23.80 4.65
C ALA A 163 -21.09 -22.82 5.19
N GLY A 164 -20.69 -21.66 5.72
CA GLY A 164 -21.58 -20.63 6.20
C GLY A 164 -22.48 -20.06 5.10
N ILE A 165 -21.94 -19.81 3.92
CA ILE A 165 -22.69 -19.38 2.73
C ILE A 165 -23.73 -20.46 2.36
N SER A 166 -23.31 -21.72 2.26
CA SER A 166 -24.20 -22.84 1.93
C SER A 166 -25.37 -22.93 2.90
N LEU A 167 -25.12 -22.86 4.22
CA LEU A 167 -26.17 -22.89 5.24
C LEU A 167 -27.15 -21.72 5.10
N THR A 168 -26.65 -20.53 4.77
CA THR A 168 -27.50 -19.34 4.57
C THR A 168 -28.42 -19.51 3.38
N TYR A 169 -27.92 -19.99 2.25
CA TYR A 169 -28.71 -20.11 1.01
C TYR A 169 -29.61 -21.35 1.00
N THR A 170 -29.28 -22.40 1.74
CA THR A 170 -30.15 -23.60 1.86
C THR A 170 -31.25 -23.44 2.89
N ARG A 171 -31.30 -22.32 3.65
CA ARG A 171 -32.25 -22.09 4.72
C ARG A 171 -32.37 -23.26 5.71
N ALA A 172 -31.25 -23.89 6.04
CA ALA A 172 -31.21 -25.08 6.89
C ALA A 172 -31.79 -24.83 8.30
N PHE A 173 -32.00 -23.58 8.70
CA PHE A 173 -32.54 -23.16 10.02
C PHE A 173 -33.82 -22.31 9.92
N ALA A 174 -34.49 -22.29 8.78
CA ALA A 174 -35.74 -21.55 8.59
C ALA A 174 -36.96 -22.42 8.79
#